data_435853ddde77e4ef2aad23cdb408cd54
#
_entry.id   435853ddde77e4ef2aad23cdb408cd54
#
_cell.length_a   1.000
_cell.length_b   1.000
_cell.length_c   1.000
_cell.angle_alpha   90.00
_cell.angle_beta   90.00
_cell.angle_gamma   90.00
#
_symmetry.space_group_name_H-M   'P 1'
#
loop_
_entity.id
_entity.type
_entity.pdbx_description
1 polymer ?
#
loop_
_entity_poly.entity_id
_entity_poly.type
_entity_poly.pdbx_seq_one_letter_code
_entity_poly.pdbx_strand_id
1 'polypeptide(L)'
;YWHDEATAKAFCLVEAPNRDAIQKVHDEAHGGIANEIIEVDPATVEAFLGRVTDPSPIDTGSPAPLDSASRAIMFTDLQDSTGITARLGDAKAMELLQTHDSLTRKALREHTGREVKHLGDGIMASFASIDQSLECAIAIQRAFAAYNLQNAGAPLHLRIGLSVGEPVEHDN
;
A
#
# COMPACT_ATOMS: atom_id res chain seq x y z
N TYR A 1 -10.98 -8.80 5.03
CA TYR A 1 -11.69 -8.48 6.27
C TYR A 1 -10.70 -8.32 7.41
N TRP A 2 -11.03 -7.60 8.45
CA TRP A 2 -10.20 -7.47 9.65
C TRP A 2 -11.07 -7.43 10.92
N HIS A 3 -10.46 -7.80 12.03
CA HIS A 3 -11.10 -7.88 13.33
C HIS A 3 -10.43 -6.93 14.33
N ASP A 4 -11.23 -6.13 15.01
CA ASP A 4 -10.79 -5.29 16.12
C ASP A 4 -11.14 -5.99 17.44
N GLU A 5 -10.15 -6.58 18.07
CA GLU A 5 -10.32 -7.31 19.34
C GLU A 5 -10.73 -6.39 20.50
N ALA A 6 -10.29 -5.13 20.50
CA ALA A 6 -10.58 -4.19 21.58
C ALA A 6 -12.06 -3.80 21.64
N THR A 7 -12.72 -3.71 20.49
CA THR A 7 -14.15 -3.37 20.38
C THR A 7 -15.02 -4.58 20.03
N ALA A 8 -14.43 -5.75 19.82
CA ALA A 8 -15.09 -6.97 19.36
C ALA A 8 -15.89 -6.76 18.06
N LYS A 9 -15.35 -5.96 17.13
CA LYS A 9 -15.95 -5.66 15.83
C LYS A 9 -15.17 -6.31 14.71
N ALA A 10 -15.90 -6.83 13.73
CA ALA A 10 -15.34 -7.28 12.46
C ALA A 10 -15.76 -6.32 11.34
N PHE A 11 -14.84 -6.03 10.44
CA PHE A 11 -15.06 -5.16 9.30
C PHE A 11 -14.79 -5.93 8.02
N CYS A 12 -15.72 -5.88 7.08
CA CYS A 12 -15.57 -6.43 5.75
C CYS A 12 -15.66 -5.31 4.74
N LEU A 13 -14.72 -5.24 3.80
CA LEU A 13 -14.83 -4.38 2.64
C LEU A 13 -15.40 -5.20 1.49
N VAL A 14 -16.50 -4.74 0.91
CA VAL A 14 -17.22 -5.45 -0.15
C VAL A 14 -17.58 -4.48 -1.26
N GLU A 15 -17.38 -4.88 -2.51
CA GLU A 15 -17.90 -4.17 -3.66
C GLU A 15 -19.21 -4.82 -4.10
N ALA A 16 -20.27 -4.03 -4.21
CA ALA A 16 -21.59 -4.52 -4.61
C ALA A 16 -22.39 -3.42 -5.32
N PRO A 17 -23.36 -3.78 -6.16
CA PRO A 17 -24.18 -2.82 -6.88
C PRO A 17 -25.00 -1.89 -5.97
N ASN A 18 -25.38 -2.37 -4.79
CA ASN A 18 -26.15 -1.62 -3.80
C ASN A 18 -26.10 -2.31 -2.43
N ARG A 19 -26.60 -1.61 -1.41
CA ARG A 19 -26.65 -2.06 -0.02
C ARG A 19 -27.44 -3.36 0.17
N ASP A 20 -28.55 -3.52 -0.54
CA ASP A 20 -29.43 -4.70 -0.42
C ASP A 20 -28.73 -5.98 -0.92
N ALA A 21 -27.87 -5.86 -1.94
CA ALA A 21 -27.09 -6.97 -2.44
C ALA A 21 -26.10 -7.48 -1.38
N ILE A 22 -25.46 -6.57 -0.62
CA ILE A 22 -24.56 -6.92 0.49
C ILE A 22 -25.36 -7.63 1.60
N GLN A 23 -26.50 -7.06 1.98
CA GLN A 23 -27.35 -7.64 3.02
C GLN A 23 -27.78 -9.07 2.66
N LYS A 24 -28.20 -9.27 1.42
CA LYS A 24 -28.62 -10.59 0.93
C LYS A 24 -27.49 -11.62 0.98
N VAL A 25 -26.29 -11.25 0.58
CA VAL A 25 -25.12 -12.15 0.65
C VAL A 25 -24.80 -12.54 2.08
N HIS A 26 -24.87 -11.59 3.02
CA HIS A 26 -24.65 -11.88 4.44
C HIS A 26 -25.71 -12.81 5.01
N ASP A 27 -26.98 -12.60 4.68
CA ASP A 27 -28.08 -13.42 5.15
C ASP A 27 -27.99 -14.87 4.62
N GLU A 28 -27.59 -15.04 3.35
CA GLU A 28 -27.48 -16.35 2.70
C GLU A 28 -26.20 -17.13 3.13
N ALA A 29 -25.06 -16.42 3.30
CA ALA A 29 -23.78 -17.09 3.52
C ALA A 29 -23.52 -17.41 5.01
N HIS A 30 -23.91 -16.55 5.92
CA HIS A 30 -23.51 -16.64 7.32
C HIS A 30 -24.66 -16.64 8.32
N GLY A 31 -25.91 -16.45 7.88
CA GLY A 31 -27.05 -16.29 8.77
C GLY A 31 -26.92 -15.11 9.72
N GLY A 32 -25.93 -14.23 9.47
CA GLY A 32 -25.61 -13.07 10.27
C GLY A 32 -26.02 -11.79 9.56
N ILE A 33 -26.62 -10.90 10.31
CA ILE A 33 -26.99 -9.57 9.81
C ILE A 33 -25.78 -8.66 9.96
N ALA A 34 -25.37 -7.99 8.88
CA ALA A 34 -24.41 -6.89 9.00
C ALA A 34 -25.05 -5.81 9.90
N ASN A 35 -24.40 -5.50 11.02
CA ASN A 35 -24.97 -4.56 11.98
C ASN A 35 -25.00 -3.14 11.42
N GLU A 36 -24.06 -2.82 10.55
CA GLU A 36 -23.95 -1.54 9.89
C GLU A 36 -23.27 -1.70 8.53
N ILE A 37 -23.87 -1.10 7.50
CA ILE A 37 -23.27 -1.03 6.15
C ILE A 37 -23.00 0.43 5.86
N ILE A 38 -21.75 0.78 5.68
CA ILE A 38 -21.30 2.15 5.41
C ILE A 38 -20.80 2.20 3.96
N GLU A 39 -21.38 3.09 3.17
CA GLU A 39 -20.87 3.37 1.84
C GLU A 39 -19.61 4.22 1.95
N VAL A 40 -18.56 3.80 1.25
CA VAL A 40 -17.27 4.46 1.24
C VAL A 40 -16.86 4.79 -0.20
N ASP A 41 -16.14 5.91 -0.36
CA ASP A 41 -15.61 6.28 -1.67
C ASP A 41 -14.47 5.31 -2.07
N PRO A 42 -14.60 4.60 -3.21
CA PRO A 42 -13.59 3.63 -3.64
C PRO A 42 -12.18 4.23 -3.77
N ALA A 43 -12.08 5.47 -4.24
CA ALA A 43 -10.78 6.13 -4.38
C ALA A 43 -10.11 6.38 -3.02
N THR A 44 -10.89 6.75 -2.01
CA THR A 44 -10.42 6.92 -0.63
C THR A 44 -10.00 5.59 -0.02
N VAL A 45 -10.78 4.53 -0.26
CA VAL A 45 -10.45 3.17 0.22
C VAL A 45 -9.18 2.67 -0.44
N GLU A 46 -9.05 2.83 -1.76
CA GLU A 46 -7.86 2.43 -2.51
C GLU A 46 -6.62 3.21 -2.07
N ALA A 47 -6.76 4.50 -1.81
CA ALA A 47 -5.66 5.33 -1.30
C ALA A 47 -5.21 4.89 0.11
N PHE A 48 -6.12 4.39 0.94
CA PHE A 48 -5.84 4.02 2.32
C PHE A 48 -5.40 2.56 2.49
N LEU A 49 -6.06 1.64 1.81
CA LEU A 49 -5.79 0.20 1.90
C LEU A 49 -4.87 -0.32 0.78
N GLY A 50 -4.51 0.53 -0.17
CA GLY A 50 -3.90 0.10 -1.41
C GLY A 50 -4.95 -0.47 -2.36
N ARG A 51 -4.57 -1.46 -3.16
CA ARG A 51 -5.45 -2.06 -4.15
C ARG A 51 -6.64 -2.79 -3.52
N VAL A 52 -7.84 -2.49 -4.01
CA VAL A 52 -9.11 -3.10 -3.58
C VAL A 52 -9.61 -4.16 -4.56
N THR A 53 -9.15 -4.10 -5.82
CA THR A 53 -9.58 -5.02 -6.89
C THR A 53 -8.40 -5.73 -7.51
N ASP A 54 -8.60 -6.99 -7.93
CA ASP A 54 -7.59 -7.69 -8.72
C ASP A 54 -7.43 -7.04 -10.09
N PRO A 55 -6.20 -6.94 -10.64
CA PRO A 55 -6.03 -6.47 -12.00
C PRO A 55 -6.83 -7.37 -12.92
N SER A 56 -7.65 -6.78 -13.78
CA SER A 56 -8.28 -7.54 -14.85
C SER A 56 -7.18 -8.26 -15.63
N PRO A 57 -7.38 -9.54 -16.00
CA PRO A 57 -6.49 -10.20 -16.91
C PRO A 57 -6.35 -9.33 -18.15
N ILE A 58 -5.11 -9.03 -18.56
CA ILE A 58 -4.86 -8.31 -19.81
C ILE A 58 -5.30 -9.27 -20.92
N ASP A 59 -6.43 -8.99 -21.54
CA ASP A 59 -6.93 -9.72 -22.70
C ASP A 59 -6.06 -9.35 -23.92
N THR A 60 -4.87 -9.89 -23.92
CA THR A 60 -3.98 -9.84 -25.08
C THR A 60 -4.22 -11.14 -25.83
N GLY A 61 -4.96 -11.16 -26.92
CA GLY A 61 -5.25 -12.32 -27.76
C GLY A 61 -4.03 -13.12 -28.27
N SER A 62 -2.94 -13.08 -27.57
CA SER A 62 -1.77 -13.96 -27.61
C SER A 62 -1.78 -14.87 -26.39
N PRO A 63 -1.28 -16.13 -26.48
CA PRO A 63 -1.02 -16.90 -25.28
C PRO A 63 -0.10 -16.07 -24.40
N ALA A 64 -0.68 -15.51 -23.33
CA ALA A 64 0.08 -14.77 -22.34
C ALA A 64 1.25 -15.64 -21.91
N PRO A 65 2.50 -15.15 -21.88
CA PRO A 65 3.54 -15.83 -21.14
C PRO A 65 2.92 -16.07 -19.76
N LEU A 66 2.95 -17.32 -19.28
CA LEU A 66 2.47 -17.71 -17.97
C LEU A 66 2.94 -16.62 -17.01
N ASP A 67 1.99 -15.78 -16.59
CA ASP A 67 2.32 -14.65 -15.70
C ASP A 67 2.90 -15.31 -14.46
N SER A 68 4.21 -15.21 -14.33
CA SER A 68 4.90 -15.75 -13.18
C SER A 68 4.21 -15.20 -11.94
N ALA A 69 3.72 -16.06 -11.07
CA ALA A 69 3.16 -15.67 -9.79
C ALA A 69 4.19 -14.96 -8.90
N SER A 70 5.47 -15.03 -9.31
CA SER A 70 6.57 -14.33 -8.64
C SER A 70 6.39 -12.82 -8.69
N ARG A 71 6.51 -12.20 -7.53
CA ARG A 71 6.49 -10.75 -7.36
C ARG A 71 7.75 -10.28 -6.61
N ALA A 72 8.23 -9.11 -6.95
CA ALA A 72 9.16 -8.41 -6.09
C ALA A 72 8.36 -7.54 -5.11
N ILE A 73 8.62 -7.72 -3.83
CA ILE A 73 8.01 -6.94 -2.76
C ILE A 73 9.05 -6.00 -2.20
N MET A 74 8.71 -4.71 -2.16
CA MET A 74 9.53 -3.65 -1.60
C MET A 74 8.91 -3.18 -0.29
N PHE A 75 9.75 -3.03 0.72
CA PHE A 75 9.43 -2.31 1.95
C PHE A 75 10.33 -1.09 2.05
N THR A 76 9.75 0.04 2.37
CA THR A 76 10.49 1.25 2.75
C THR A 76 10.24 1.57 4.21
N ASP A 77 11.22 2.18 4.88
CA ASP A 77 11.15 2.54 6.30
C ASP A 77 11.96 3.81 6.53
N LEU A 78 11.32 4.84 7.10
CA LEU A 78 11.97 6.11 7.42
C LEU A 78 12.83 5.95 8.67
N GLN A 79 14.13 6.16 8.53
CA GLN A 79 15.06 6.02 9.64
C GLN A 79 14.79 7.09 10.72
N ASP A 80 14.72 6.66 11.98
CA ASP A 80 14.55 7.51 13.16
C ASP A 80 13.28 8.39 13.12
N SER A 81 12.18 7.88 12.57
CA SER A 81 10.89 8.62 12.47
C SER A 81 10.40 9.10 13.83
N THR A 82 10.50 8.27 14.86
CA THR A 82 10.16 8.63 16.24
C THR A 82 11.07 9.74 16.78
N GLY A 83 12.37 9.68 16.52
CA GLY A 83 13.33 10.72 16.92
C GLY A 83 13.10 12.04 16.17
N ILE A 84 12.71 11.99 14.91
CA ILE A 84 12.29 13.17 14.13
C ILE A 84 11.12 13.85 14.81
N THR A 85 10.07 13.10 15.15
CA THR A 85 8.89 13.64 15.85
C THR A 85 9.24 14.26 17.18
N ALA A 86 10.07 13.59 17.98
CA ALA A 86 10.51 14.08 19.28
C ALA A 86 11.32 15.39 19.18
N ARG A 87 12.13 15.57 18.13
CA ARG A 87 12.98 16.77 17.95
C ARG A 87 12.23 17.94 17.32
N LEU A 88 11.37 17.67 16.35
CA LEU A 88 10.78 18.71 15.48
C LEU A 88 9.31 19.01 15.78
N GLY A 89 8.69 18.17 16.61
CA GLY A 89 7.25 18.23 16.91
C GLY A 89 6.37 17.64 15.80
N ASP A 90 5.12 17.35 16.14
CA ASP A 90 4.17 16.62 15.29
C ASP A 90 3.91 17.29 13.93
N ALA A 91 3.73 18.61 13.93
CA ALA A 91 3.45 19.34 12.68
C ALA A 91 4.58 19.21 11.66
N LYS A 92 5.83 19.36 12.11
CA LYS A 92 6.98 19.25 11.21
C LYS A 92 7.26 17.81 10.81
N ALA A 93 7.07 16.86 11.73
CA ALA A 93 7.17 15.43 11.43
C ALA A 93 6.16 15.02 10.35
N MET A 94 4.92 15.53 10.42
CA MET A 94 3.89 15.27 9.42
C MET A 94 4.26 15.83 8.03
N GLU A 95 4.82 17.04 7.93
CA GLU A 95 5.32 17.58 6.67
C GLU A 95 6.41 16.70 6.06
N LEU A 96 7.31 16.18 6.90
CA LEU A 96 8.40 15.31 6.46
C LEU A 96 7.86 13.94 5.99
N LEU A 97 6.86 13.38 6.67
CA LEU A 97 6.16 12.16 6.22
C LEU A 97 5.45 12.36 4.89
N GLN A 98 4.77 13.50 4.70
CA GLN A 98 4.15 13.83 3.40
C GLN A 98 5.20 13.95 2.30
N THR A 99 6.37 14.49 2.60
CA THR A 99 7.49 14.56 1.66
C THR A 99 8.00 13.16 1.32
N HIS A 100 8.22 12.31 2.33
CA HIS A 100 8.57 10.90 2.17
C HIS A 100 7.60 10.20 1.22
N ASP A 101 6.31 10.30 1.50
CA ASP A 101 5.25 9.68 0.71
C ASP A 101 5.25 10.17 -0.75
N SER A 102 5.37 11.47 -0.93
CA SER A 102 5.38 12.09 -2.27
C SER A 102 6.55 11.59 -3.12
N LEU A 103 7.76 11.57 -2.56
CA LEU A 103 8.97 11.12 -3.25
C LEU A 103 8.89 9.62 -3.59
N THR A 104 8.47 8.81 -2.62
CA THR A 104 8.34 7.36 -2.79
C THR A 104 7.27 7.01 -3.82
N ARG A 105 6.06 7.58 -3.71
CA ARG A 105 4.97 7.33 -4.66
C ARG A 105 5.28 7.81 -6.07
N LYS A 106 6.05 8.90 -6.21
CA LYS A 106 6.51 9.36 -7.54
C LYS A 106 7.38 8.28 -8.19
N ALA A 107 8.38 7.76 -7.49
CA ALA A 107 9.25 6.72 -8.01
C ALA A 107 8.48 5.41 -8.31
N LEU A 108 7.53 5.02 -7.45
CA LEU A 108 6.68 3.86 -7.70
C LEU A 108 5.91 3.99 -9.02
N ARG A 109 5.30 5.14 -9.29
CA ARG A 109 4.59 5.38 -10.55
C ARG A 109 5.50 5.33 -11.77
N GLU A 110 6.70 5.88 -11.67
CA GLU A 110 7.69 5.91 -12.76
C GLU A 110 8.24 4.52 -13.10
N HIS A 111 8.24 3.59 -12.14
CA HIS A 111 8.76 2.25 -12.29
C HIS A 111 7.70 1.15 -12.16
N THR A 112 6.45 1.46 -12.48
CA THR A 112 5.33 0.48 -12.48
C THR A 112 5.13 -0.26 -11.15
N GLY A 113 5.63 0.30 -10.06
CA GLY A 113 5.41 -0.21 -8.71
C GLY A 113 4.01 0.10 -8.24
N ARG A 114 3.42 -0.86 -7.56
CA ARG A 114 2.08 -0.73 -6.97
C ARG A 114 2.20 -0.65 -5.46
N GLU A 115 1.72 0.44 -4.87
CA GLU A 115 1.56 0.52 -3.43
C GLU A 115 0.51 -0.50 -2.97
N VAL A 116 0.91 -1.37 -2.04
CA VAL A 116 0.05 -2.40 -1.45
C VAL A 116 -0.50 -1.91 -0.11
N LYS A 117 0.38 -1.28 0.69
CA LYS A 117 0.01 -0.81 2.03
C LYS A 117 0.90 0.35 2.46
N HIS A 118 0.28 1.35 3.10
CA HIS A 118 0.98 2.39 3.84
C HIS A 118 1.18 1.96 5.29
N LEU A 119 2.39 2.08 5.81
CA LEU A 119 2.79 1.59 7.13
C LEU A 119 3.06 2.71 8.15
N GLY A 120 2.57 3.93 7.84
CA GLY A 120 2.81 5.12 8.67
C GLY A 120 4.08 5.85 8.23
N ASP A 121 5.25 5.32 8.52
CA ASP A 121 6.56 5.87 8.14
C ASP A 121 7.25 5.08 7.01
N GLY A 122 6.51 4.19 6.36
CA GLY A 122 6.99 3.37 5.24
C GLY A 122 5.88 2.93 4.31
N ILE A 123 6.28 2.36 3.19
CA ILE A 123 5.38 1.87 2.15
C ILE A 123 5.76 0.43 1.80
N MET A 124 4.77 -0.45 1.72
CA MET A 124 4.88 -1.74 1.09
C MET A 124 4.40 -1.63 -0.35
N ALA A 125 5.21 -2.05 -1.31
CA ALA A 125 4.87 -2.04 -2.72
C ALA A 125 5.20 -3.37 -3.39
N SER A 126 4.49 -3.69 -4.46
CA SER A 126 4.72 -4.87 -5.28
C SER A 126 5.06 -4.50 -6.72
N PHE A 127 5.83 -5.38 -7.38
CA PHE A 127 6.23 -5.24 -8.77
C PHE A 127 6.13 -6.59 -9.48
N ALA A 128 5.68 -6.56 -10.72
CA ALA A 128 5.71 -7.72 -11.60
C ALA A 128 7.12 -8.00 -12.15
N SER A 129 8.00 -6.98 -12.15
CA SER A 129 9.39 -7.07 -12.64
C SER A 129 10.38 -6.78 -11.52
N ILE A 130 11.36 -7.68 -11.36
CA ILE A 130 12.47 -7.53 -10.41
C ILE A 130 13.32 -6.31 -10.79
N ASP A 131 13.63 -6.15 -12.09
CA ASP A 131 14.44 -5.03 -12.57
C ASP A 131 13.79 -3.69 -12.26
N GLN A 132 12.47 -3.57 -12.49
CA GLN A 132 11.70 -2.36 -12.15
C GLN A 132 11.71 -2.07 -10.66
N SER A 133 11.67 -3.11 -9.80
CA SER A 133 11.75 -2.93 -8.36
C SER A 133 13.12 -2.39 -7.92
N LEU A 134 14.19 -2.87 -8.52
CA LEU A 134 15.55 -2.41 -8.25
C LEU A 134 15.77 -0.97 -8.75
N GLU A 135 15.35 -0.67 -9.97
CA GLU A 135 15.41 0.68 -10.52
C GLU A 135 14.61 1.68 -9.69
N CYS A 136 13.42 1.28 -9.23
CA CYS A 136 12.61 2.07 -8.32
C CYS A 136 13.34 2.35 -7.00
N ALA A 137 13.94 1.33 -6.38
CA ALA A 137 14.71 1.52 -5.14
C ALA A 137 15.86 2.51 -5.32
N ILE A 138 16.58 2.43 -6.45
CA ILE A 138 17.65 3.37 -6.79
C ILE A 138 17.10 4.78 -7.00
N ALA A 139 15.97 4.92 -7.71
CA ALA A 139 15.32 6.19 -7.95
C ALA A 139 14.86 6.86 -6.65
N ILE A 140 14.27 6.09 -5.74
CA ILE A 140 13.89 6.56 -4.39
C ILE A 140 15.13 7.10 -3.67
N GLN A 141 16.21 6.32 -3.56
CA GLN A 141 17.43 6.74 -2.85
C GLN A 141 18.02 8.03 -3.45
N ARG A 142 18.02 8.16 -4.77
CA ARG A 142 18.48 9.38 -5.47
C ARG A 142 17.58 10.58 -5.18
N ALA A 143 16.26 10.39 -5.14
CA ALA A 143 15.31 11.44 -4.82
C ALA A 143 15.51 11.97 -3.39
N PHE A 144 15.70 11.07 -2.42
CA PHE A 144 16.00 11.46 -1.04
C PHE A 144 17.37 12.13 -0.91
N ALA A 145 18.40 11.66 -1.61
CA ALA A 145 19.69 12.33 -1.64
C ALA A 145 19.59 13.76 -2.19
N ALA A 146 18.84 13.97 -3.28
CA ALA A 146 18.60 15.28 -3.85
C ALA A 146 17.79 16.19 -2.91
N TYR A 147 16.79 15.67 -2.23
CA TYR A 147 16.05 16.38 -1.20
C TYR A 147 16.95 16.83 -0.05
N ASN A 148 17.80 15.95 0.45
CA ASN A 148 18.69 16.22 1.58
C ASN A 148 19.74 17.31 1.27
N LEU A 149 20.20 17.41 0.03
CA LEU A 149 21.11 18.49 -0.41
C LEU A 149 20.47 19.87 -0.25
N GLN A 150 19.15 19.96 -0.42
CA GLN A 150 18.41 21.21 -0.31
C GLN A 150 17.84 21.45 1.10
N ASN A 151 17.81 20.42 1.94
CA ASN A 151 17.15 20.43 3.25
C ASN A 151 18.08 19.89 4.36
N ALA A 152 19.31 20.38 4.42
CA ALA A 152 20.35 19.90 5.37
C ALA A 152 19.94 20.00 6.85
N GLY A 153 19.00 20.88 7.19
CA GLY A 153 18.50 21.05 8.57
C GLY A 153 17.52 19.96 9.02
N ALA A 154 16.92 19.20 8.08
CA ALA A 154 15.99 18.11 8.36
C ALA A 154 16.12 16.99 7.31
N PRO A 155 17.25 16.31 7.24
CA PRO A 155 17.47 15.26 6.25
C PRO A 155 16.58 14.05 6.54
N LEU A 156 16.13 13.41 5.47
CA LEU A 156 15.38 12.15 5.52
C LEU A 156 16.26 11.01 5.01
N HIS A 157 16.35 9.95 5.79
CA HIS A 157 17.06 8.73 5.42
C HIS A 157 16.09 7.57 5.37
N LEU A 158 16.15 6.82 4.28
CA LEU A 158 15.24 5.73 4.02
C LEU A 158 15.97 4.40 3.93
N ARG A 159 15.43 3.38 4.57
CA ARG A 159 15.82 1.99 4.36
C ARG A 159 14.88 1.37 3.34
N ILE A 160 15.43 0.55 2.45
CA ILE A 160 14.66 -0.20 1.47
C ILE A 160 15.05 -1.65 1.54
N GLY A 161 14.06 -2.53 1.72
CA GLY A 161 14.20 -3.97 1.62
C GLY A 161 13.48 -4.47 0.37
N LEU A 162 14.11 -5.38 -0.37
CA LEU A 162 13.51 -6.07 -1.51
C LEU A 162 13.51 -7.57 -1.25
N SER A 163 12.40 -8.22 -1.55
CA SER A 163 12.26 -9.68 -1.53
C SER A 163 11.54 -10.13 -2.79
N VAL A 164 11.92 -11.29 -3.29
CA VAL A 164 11.30 -11.89 -4.48
C VAL A 164 10.77 -13.25 -4.12
N GLY A 165 9.53 -13.53 -4.51
CA GLY A 165 8.89 -14.81 -4.26
C GLY A 165 7.48 -14.85 -4.85
N GLU A 166 6.86 -15.99 -4.71
CA GLU A 166 5.44 -16.17 -5.01
C GLU A 166 4.64 -15.89 -3.73
N PRO A 167 3.84 -14.80 -3.71
CA PRO A 167 2.96 -14.54 -2.58
C PRO A 167 1.97 -15.69 -2.43
N VAL A 168 1.90 -16.27 -1.24
CA VAL A 168 0.91 -17.29 -0.92
C VAL A 168 -0.21 -16.61 -0.15
N GLU A 169 -1.43 -16.65 -0.69
CA GLU A 169 -2.61 -16.30 0.09
C GLU A 169 -2.85 -17.43 1.10
N HIS A 170 -2.86 -17.06 2.35
CA HIS A 170 -3.28 -17.94 3.43
C HIS A 170 -4.71 -17.54 3.79
N ASP A 171 -5.65 -18.40 3.48
CA ASP A 171 -7.01 -18.30 4.01
C ASP A 171 -6.92 -18.47 5.54
N ASN A 172 -7.11 -17.38 6.27
CA ASN A 172 -7.32 -17.39 7.72
C ASN A 172 -8.79 -17.26 8.02
#